data_59853c937f0f10c3e4f958e4cc15bfe3
#
_entry.id   59853c937f0f10c3e4f958e4cc15bfe3
#
_cell.length_a   1.000
_cell.length_b   1.000
_cell.length_c   1.000
_cell.angle_alpha   90.00
_cell.angle_beta   90.00
_cell.angle_gamma   90.00
#
_symmetry.space_group_name_H-M   'P 1'
#
loop_
_entity.id
_entity.type
_entity.pdbx_description
1 polymer ?
#
loop_
_entity_poly.entity_id
_entity_poly.type
_entity_poly.pdbx_seq_one_letter_code
_entity_poly.pdbx_strand_id
1 'polypeptide(L)'
;MQKVKWLYAAFFALSFALIVEWTGSFTVQRNLSWLFGLSLPVFWLDTTAFTALYSAATALEEFVVSDALVKDAVNPTFGLYASVKFSSALFLALFFAARNPLLGLVTMTVTLALMWIFCIFILRSRAGKLAKAAVPVLLLWYSYLWSLSYAVAIIN
;
A
#
# COMPACT_ATOMS: atom_id res chain seq x y z
N MET A 1 -24.83 18.40 -2.63
CA MET A 1 -24.76 16.93 -2.44
C MET A 1 -23.40 16.32 -2.82
N GLN A 2 -22.76 16.68 -3.94
CA GLN A 2 -21.49 16.07 -4.38
C GLN A 2 -20.31 16.34 -3.43
N LYS A 3 -20.18 17.57 -2.89
CA LYS A 3 -19.14 17.92 -1.90
C LYS A 3 -19.22 17.11 -0.60
N VAL A 4 -20.45 16.81 -0.14
CA VAL A 4 -20.67 16.03 1.08
C VAL A 4 -20.26 14.56 0.87
N LYS A 5 -20.56 13.99 -0.29
CA LYS A 5 -20.11 12.62 -0.64
C LYS A 5 -18.60 12.51 -0.68
N TRP A 6 -17.93 13.53 -1.22
CA TRP A 6 -16.46 13.59 -1.27
C TRP A 6 -15.85 13.60 0.15
N LEU A 7 -16.41 14.42 1.03
CA LEU A 7 -15.97 14.49 2.43
C LEU A 7 -16.11 13.14 3.14
N TYR A 8 -17.25 12.46 2.98
CA TYR A 8 -17.44 11.13 3.59
C TYR A 8 -16.51 10.09 3.01
N ALA A 9 -16.32 10.04 1.68
CA ALA A 9 -15.44 9.09 1.05
C ALA A 9 -13.98 9.31 1.47
N ALA A 10 -13.51 10.55 1.46
CA ALA A 10 -12.17 10.91 1.91
C ALA A 10 -11.96 10.61 3.39
N PHE A 11 -12.94 10.97 4.25
CA PHE A 11 -12.85 10.69 5.67
C PHE A 11 -12.78 9.17 5.96
N PHE A 12 -13.59 8.37 5.26
CA PHE A 12 -13.64 6.93 5.48
C PHE A 12 -12.35 6.25 5.01
N ALA A 13 -11.87 6.61 3.82
CA ALA A 13 -10.61 6.09 3.28
C ALA A 13 -9.43 6.49 4.17
N LEU A 14 -9.34 7.76 4.54
CA LEU A 14 -8.26 8.27 5.39
C LEU A 14 -8.26 7.61 6.78
N SER A 15 -9.44 7.46 7.41
CA SER A 15 -9.54 6.81 8.73
C SER A 15 -9.07 5.36 8.68
N PHE A 16 -9.44 4.63 7.64
CA PHE A 16 -9.01 3.25 7.44
C PHE A 16 -7.50 3.15 7.22
N ALA A 17 -6.96 4.02 6.35
CA ALA A 17 -5.51 4.08 6.11
C ALA A 17 -4.73 4.42 7.37
N LEU A 18 -5.16 5.42 8.14
CA LEU A 18 -4.48 5.81 9.38
C LEU A 18 -4.41 4.66 10.39
N ILE A 19 -5.46 3.84 10.52
CA ILE A 19 -5.45 2.68 11.41
C ILE A 19 -4.40 1.66 10.94
N VAL A 20 -4.37 1.35 9.66
CA VAL A 20 -3.40 0.39 9.08
C VAL A 20 -1.98 0.93 9.20
N GLU A 21 -1.76 2.19 8.85
CA GLU A 21 -0.44 2.84 8.89
C GLU A 21 0.10 2.96 10.32
N TRP A 22 -0.74 3.33 11.27
CA TRP A 22 -0.34 3.42 12.68
C TRP A 22 0.07 2.06 13.24
N THR A 23 -0.74 1.04 12.98
CA THR A 23 -0.43 -0.35 13.39
C THR A 23 0.85 -0.84 12.72
N GLY A 24 1.02 -0.53 11.44
CA GLY A 24 2.21 -0.88 10.67
C GLY A 24 3.47 -0.20 11.21
N SER A 25 3.43 1.11 11.43
CA SER A 25 4.55 1.88 11.97
C SER A 25 5.03 1.35 13.32
N PHE A 26 4.10 1.02 14.19
CA PHE A 26 4.40 0.44 15.50
C PHE A 26 5.09 -0.93 15.39
N THR A 27 4.61 -1.77 14.46
CA THR A 27 5.20 -3.08 14.19
C THR A 27 6.62 -2.96 13.65
N VAL A 28 6.84 -2.04 12.70
CA VAL A 28 8.17 -1.78 12.13
C VAL A 28 9.13 -1.25 13.20
N GLN A 29 8.74 -0.22 13.94
CA GLN A 29 9.59 0.40 14.96
C GLN A 29 10.07 -0.62 16.03
N ARG A 30 9.20 -1.51 16.46
CA ARG A 30 9.57 -2.55 17.45
C ARG A 30 10.55 -3.58 16.90
N ASN A 31 10.67 -3.72 15.60
CA ASN A 31 11.49 -4.76 14.95
C ASN A 31 12.63 -4.17 14.10
N LEU A 32 12.94 -2.87 14.21
CA LEU A 32 14.03 -2.24 13.46
C LEU A 32 15.39 -2.90 13.69
N SER A 33 15.69 -3.29 14.92
CA SER A 33 16.96 -3.96 15.25
C SER A 33 17.10 -5.29 14.52
N TRP A 34 16.01 -6.04 14.38
CA TRP A 34 15.99 -7.26 13.58
C TRP A 34 16.21 -6.96 12.09
N LEU A 35 15.52 -5.95 11.55
CA LEU A 35 15.66 -5.55 10.15
C LEU A 35 17.10 -5.17 9.80
N PHE A 36 17.76 -4.37 10.65
CA PHE A 36 19.16 -3.97 10.47
C PHE A 36 20.16 -5.11 10.68
N GLY A 37 19.73 -6.22 11.26
CA GLY A 37 20.52 -7.44 11.34
C GLY A 37 20.46 -8.30 10.06
N LEU A 38 19.57 -7.97 9.12
CA LEU A 38 19.48 -8.66 7.83
C LEU A 38 20.46 -8.09 6.83
N SER A 39 20.85 -8.90 5.86
CA SER A 39 21.55 -8.43 4.66
C SER A 39 20.54 -7.70 3.77
N LEU A 40 20.72 -6.39 3.61
CA LEU A 40 19.83 -5.56 2.80
C LEU A 40 20.35 -5.43 1.37
N PRO A 41 19.49 -5.42 0.35
CA PRO A 41 19.90 -5.25 -1.03
C PRO A 41 20.48 -3.85 -1.30
N VAL A 42 21.37 -3.74 -2.28
CA VAL A 42 22.06 -2.48 -2.65
C VAL A 42 21.08 -1.34 -3.00
N PHE A 43 19.90 -1.69 -3.51
CA PHE A 43 18.85 -0.71 -3.86
C PHE A 43 17.89 -0.40 -2.70
N TRP A 44 18.27 -0.76 -1.47
CA TRP A 44 17.55 -0.33 -0.27
C TRP A 44 17.66 1.20 -0.12
N LEU A 45 16.52 1.86 -0.01
CA LEU A 45 16.50 3.30 0.26
C LEU A 45 16.84 3.58 1.72
N ASP A 46 17.50 4.70 1.98
CA ASP A 46 17.63 5.17 3.36
C ASP A 46 16.25 5.40 3.99
N THR A 47 16.20 5.36 5.32
CA THR A 47 14.93 5.42 6.08
C THR A 47 14.14 6.69 5.79
N THR A 48 14.81 7.82 5.54
CA THR A 48 14.16 9.11 5.27
C THR A 48 13.48 9.08 3.90
N ALA A 49 14.23 8.68 2.87
CA ALA A 49 13.70 8.55 1.51
C ALA A 49 12.58 7.52 1.43
N PHE A 50 12.74 6.37 2.09
CA PHE A 50 11.71 5.34 2.15
C PHE A 50 10.42 5.88 2.80
N THR A 51 10.53 6.54 3.95
CA THR A 51 9.36 7.09 4.66
C THR A 51 8.66 8.16 3.83
N ALA A 52 9.42 9.05 3.17
CA ALA A 52 8.84 10.08 2.32
C ALA A 52 8.07 9.49 1.13
N LEU A 53 8.66 8.52 0.44
CA LEU A 53 8.01 7.84 -0.71
C LEU A 53 6.80 7.02 -0.27
N TYR A 54 6.90 6.32 0.86
CA TYR A 54 5.79 5.56 1.43
C TYR A 54 4.61 6.48 1.76
N SER A 55 4.85 7.60 2.43
CA SER A 55 3.81 8.58 2.75
C SER A 55 3.18 9.19 1.50
N ALA A 56 4.00 9.52 0.49
CA ALA A 56 3.52 10.04 -0.78
C ALA A 56 2.66 9.01 -1.54
N ALA A 57 3.07 7.75 -1.57
CA ALA A 57 2.32 6.68 -2.19
C ALA A 57 0.98 6.45 -1.48
N THR A 58 0.96 6.44 -0.13
CA THR A 58 -0.27 6.35 0.65
C THR A 58 -1.22 7.50 0.36
N ALA A 59 -0.73 8.74 0.34
CA ALA A 59 -1.56 9.90 0.00
C ALA A 59 -2.14 9.81 -1.43
N LEU A 60 -1.35 9.29 -2.36
CA LEU A 60 -1.78 9.08 -3.74
C LEU A 60 -2.86 8.00 -3.84
N GLU A 61 -2.74 6.90 -3.09
CA GLU A 61 -3.79 5.88 -3.00
C GLU A 61 -5.09 6.45 -2.45
N GLU A 62 -5.02 7.22 -1.35
CA GLU A 62 -6.18 7.86 -0.74
C GLU A 62 -6.90 8.80 -1.72
N PHE A 63 -6.12 9.55 -2.49
CA PHE A 63 -6.66 10.40 -3.54
C PHE A 63 -7.38 9.56 -4.61
N VAL A 64 -6.75 8.49 -5.11
CA VAL A 64 -7.31 7.64 -6.17
C VAL A 64 -8.59 6.96 -5.73
N VAL A 65 -8.61 6.38 -4.52
CA VAL A 65 -9.81 5.70 -4.00
C VAL A 65 -10.93 6.68 -3.73
N SER A 66 -10.62 7.84 -3.17
CA SER A 66 -11.62 8.87 -2.88
C SER A 66 -12.26 9.42 -4.15
N ASP A 67 -11.45 9.71 -5.19
CA ASP A 67 -11.96 10.18 -6.48
C ASP A 67 -12.85 9.12 -7.16
N ALA A 68 -12.47 7.85 -7.11
CA ALA A 68 -13.24 6.77 -7.66
C ALA A 68 -14.57 6.56 -6.92
N LEU A 69 -14.56 6.58 -5.59
CA LEU A 69 -15.76 6.42 -4.75
C LEU A 69 -16.78 7.52 -4.98
N VAL A 70 -16.32 8.76 -5.18
CA VAL A 70 -17.21 9.91 -5.44
C VAL A 70 -17.87 9.81 -6.80
N LYS A 71 -17.13 9.35 -7.80
CA LYS A 71 -17.60 9.34 -9.20
C LYS A 71 -18.35 8.08 -9.59
N ASP A 72 -18.00 6.97 -9.02
CA ASP A 72 -18.57 5.68 -9.40
C ASP A 72 -19.42 5.02 -8.31
N ALA A 73 -19.50 5.56 -7.12
CA ALA A 73 -20.34 5.08 -5.99
C ALA A 73 -20.46 3.52 -5.86
N VAL A 74 -19.55 2.76 -6.48
CA VAL A 74 -19.64 1.31 -6.62
C VAL A 74 -18.81 0.65 -5.54
N ASN A 75 -19.44 -0.18 -4.74
CA ASN A 75 -18.85 -0.98 -3.67
C ASN A 75 -17.54 -1.72 -3.99
N PRO A 76 -17.26 -2.22 -5.22
CA PRO A 76 -16.04 -2.97 -5.47
C PRO A 76 -14.75 -2.18 -5.27
N THR A 77 -14.74 -0.87 -5.56
CA THR A 77 -13.53 -0.04 -5.40
C THR A 77 -13.05 0.00 -3.96
N PHE A 78 -13.97 0.21 -3.02
CA PHE A 78 -13.61 0.22 -1.59
C PHE A 78 -13.21 -1.19 -1.11
N GLY A 79 -13.92 -2.22 -1.52
CA GLY A 79 -13.59 -3.60 -1.15
C GLY A 79 -12.19 -4.02 -1.65
N LEU A 80 -11.84 -3.68 -2.89
CA LEU A 80 -10.50 -3.92 -3.44
C LEU A 80 -9.43 -3.13 -2.69
N TYR A 81 -9.67 -1.85 -2.43
CA TYR A 81 -8.77 -1.03 -1.64
C TYR A 81 -8.56 -1.59 -0.23
N ALA A 82 -9.64 -1.95 0.46
CA ALA A 82 -9.57 -2.56 1.79
C ALA A 82 -8.79 -3.89 1.77
N SER A 83 -8.95 -4.69 0.72
CA SER A 83 -8.19 -5.93 0.54
C SER A 83 -6.69 -5.67 0.36
N VAL A 84 -6.30 -4.65 -0.42
CA VAL A 84 -4.90 -4.23 -0.57
C VAL A 84 -4.33 -3.81 0.78
N LYS A 85 -5.03 -2.95 1.53
CA LYS A 85 -4.58 -2.46 2.85
C LYS A 85 -4.50 -3.59 3.89
N PHE A 86 -5.47 -4.49 3.91
CA PHE A 86 -5.44 -5.65 4.79
C PHE A 86 -4.26 -6.59 4.48
N SER A 87 -4.01 -6.86 3.19
CA SER A 87 -2.85 -7.67 2.76
C SER A 87 -1.53 -6.97 3.09
N SER A 88 -1.45 -5.64 2.97
CA SER A 88 -0.28 -4.86 3.40
C SER A 88 -0.04 -4.94 4.90
N ALA A 89 -1.10 -4.85 5.71
CA ALA A 89 -1.00 -5.04 7.16
C ALA A 89 -0.53 -6.45 7.53
N LEU A 90 -1.02 -7.45 6.83
CA LEU A 90 -0.60 -8.85 6.99
C LEU A 90 0.89 -9.03 6.62
N PHE A 91 1.36 -8.37 5.55
CA PHE A 91 2.77 -8.31 5.20
C PHE A 91 3.60 -7.78 6.37
N LEU A 92 3.22 -6.65 6.95
CA LEU A 92 3.95 -6.05 8.08
C LEU A 92 3.99 -7.00 9.30
N ALA A 93 2.88 -7.66 9.59
CA ALA A 93 2.80 -8.63 10.68
C ALA A 93 3.71 -9.85 10.43
N LEU A 94 3.67 -10.44 9.25
CA LEU A 94 4.43 -11.65 8.95
C LEU A 94 5.91 -11.37 8.69
N PHE A 95 6.23 -10.28 8.02
CA PHE A 95 7.62 -9.90 7.76
C PHE A 95 8.31 -9.42 9.05
N PHE A 96 7.73 -8.44 9.74
CA PHE A 96 8.38 -7.80 10.90
C PHE A 96 8.07 -8.49 12.23
N ALA A 97 6.80 -8.77 12.57
CA ALA A 97 6.46 -9.31 13.87
C ALA A 97 6.80 -10.81 13.96
N ALA A 98 6.50 -11.59 12.93
CA ALA A 98 6.91 -13.00 12.86
C ALA A 98 8.38 -13.19 12.41
N ARG A 99 9.05 -12.11 11.99
CA ARG A 99 10.45 -12.09 11.53
C ARG A 99 10.72 -13.12 10.44
N ASN A 100 9.81 -13.25 9.51
CA ASN A 100 9.88 -14.26 8.45
C ASN A 100 9.86 -13.61 7.06
N PRO A 101 11.04 -13.45 6.42
CA PRO A 101 11.14 -12.83 5.09
C PRO A 101 10.36 -13.58 4.00
N LEU A 102 10.29 -14.93 4.07
CA LEU A 102 9.59 -15.74 3.08
C LEU A 102 8.07 -15.53 3.15
N LEU A 103 7.49 -15.54 4.36
CA LEU A 103 6.07 -15.23 4.54
C LEU A 103 5.76 -13.78 4.14
N GLY A 104 6.68 -12.87 4.42
CA GLY A 104 6.61 -11.49 3.92
C GLY A 104 6.57 -11.43 2.40
N LEU A 105 7.43 -12.16 1.70
CA LEU A 105 7.41 -12.23 0.23
C LEU A 105 6.08 -12.78 -0.31
N VAL A 106 5.57 -13.86 0.28
CA VAL A 106 4.28 -14.45 -0.15
C VAL A 106 3.15 -13.43 0.00
N THR A 107 3.05 -12.77 1.15
CA THR A 107 2.01 -11.76 1.37
C THR A 107 2.20 -10.53 0.49
N MET A 108 3.43 -10.08 0.24
CA MET A 108 3.69 -8.97 -0.67
C MET A 108 3.34 -9.32 -2.12
N THR A 109 3.51 -10.57 -2.53
CA THR A 109 3.07 -11.06 -3.85
C THR A 109 1.54 -10.98 -3.98
N VAL A 110 0.81 -11.39 -2.95
CA VAL A 110 -0.66 -11.23 -2.92
C VAL A 110 -1.05 -9.76 -2.95
N THR A 111 -0.37 -8.91 -2.19
CA THR A 111 -0.62 -7.46 -2.16
C THR A 111 -0.41 -6.83 -3.55
N LEU A 112 0.67 -7.18 -4.23
CA LEU A 112 0.94 -6.68 -5.59
C LEU A 112 -0.13 -7.16 -6.59
N ALA A 113 -0.56 -8.42 -6.50
CA ALA A 113 -1.64 -8.93 -7.35
C ALA A 113 -2.97 -8.20 -7.12
N LEU A 114 -3.33 -7.96 -5.85
CA LEU A 114 -4.52 -7.17 -5.50
C LEU A 114 -4.42 -5.73 -5.98
N MET A 115 -3.23 -5.11 -5.88
CA MET A 115 -2.98 -3.76 -6.40
C MET A 115 -3.14 -3.71 -7.92
N TRP A 116 -2.66 -4.72 -8.67
CA TRP A 116 -2.90 -4.81 -10.10
C TRP A 116 -4.39 -4.86 -10.45
N ILE A 117 -5.17 -5.69 -9.73
CA ILE A 117 -6.63 -5.79 -9.92
C ILE A 117 -7.28 -4.44 -9.61
N PHE A 118 -6.92 -3.81 -8.50
CA PHE A 118 -7.41 -2.48 -8.12
C PHE A 118 -7.11 -1.44 -9.21
N CYS A 119 -5.89 -1.39 -9.72
CA CYS A 119 -5.47 -0.46 -10.77
C CYS A 119 -6.24 -0.67 -12.08
N ILE A 120 -6.43 -1.92 -12.51
CA ILE A 120 -7.25 -2.24 -13.69
C ILE A 120 -8.68 -1.73 -13.50
N PHE A 121 -9.21 -1.91 -12.29
CA PHE A 121 -10.55 -1.45 -11.96
C PHE A 121 -10.67 0.08 -12.02
N ILE A 122 -9.70 0.80 -11.45
CA ILE A 122 -9.64 2.27 -11.51
C ILE A 122 -9.57 2.76 -12.96
N LEU A 123 -8.72 2.14 -13.80
CA LEU A 123 -8.60 2.52 -15.21
C LEU A 123 -9.91 2.34 -15.99
N ARG A 124 -10.71 1.33 -15.65
CA ARG A 124 -12.01 1.04 -16.26
C ARG A 124 -13.16 1.83 -15.65
N SER A 125 -12.99 2.38 -14.47
CA SER A 125 -14.02 3.14 -13.74
C SER A 125 -14.21 4.56 -14.33
N ARG A 126 -15.17 5.29 -13.78
CA ARG A 126 -15.40 6.73 -14.07
C ARG A 126 -14.46 7.65 -13.30
N ALA A 127 -13.40 7.14 -12.67
CA ALA A 127 -12.40 7.95 -11.99
C ALA A 127 -11.81 9.04 -12.90
N GLY A 128 -11.39 10.13 -12.30
CA GLY A 128 -10.85 11.29 -13.01
C GLY A 128 -9.53 11.00 -13.72
N LYS A 129 -9.18 11.84 -14.68
CA LYS A 129 -7.92 11.70 -15.43
C LYS A 129 -6.69 11.69 -14.53
N LEU A 130 -6.68 12.51 -13.48
CA LEU A 130 -5.56 12.55 -12.52
C LEU A 130 -5.45 11.27 -11.71
N ALA A 131 -6.59 10.71 -11.23
CA ALA A 131 -6.59 9.43 -10.54
C ALA A 131 -6.08 8.29 -11.45
N LYS A 132 -6.48 8.27 -12.73
CA LYS A 132 -5.98 7.31 -13.70
C LYS A 132 -4.49 7.50 -14.02
N ALA A 133 -4.01 8.73 -14.08
CA ALA A 133 -2.59 9.04 -14.28
C ALA A 133 -1.71 8.63 -13.08
N ALA A 134 -2.28 8.54 -11.88
CA ALA A 134 -1.59 8.07 -10.69
C ALA A 134 -1.35 6.56 -10.67
N VAL A 135 -2.14 5.78 -11.40
CA VAL A 135 -2.08 4.30 -11.41
C VAL A 135 -0.67 3.75 -11.71
N PRO A 136 0.04 4.21 -12.76
CA PRO A 136 1.40 3.71 -13.03
C PRO A 136 2.37 3.97 -11.87
N VAL A 137 2.25 5.11 -11.19
CA VAL A 137 3.10 5.47 -10.05
C VAL A 137 2.87 4.49 -8.89
N LEU A 138 1.61 4.17 -8.59
CA LEU A 138 1.27 3.19 -7.56
C LEU A 138 1.79 1.80 -7.91
N LEU A 139 1.65 1.36 -9.15
CA LEU A 139 2.16 0.06 -9.60
C LEU A 139 3.69 -0.02 -9.50
N LEU A 140 4.40 1.05 -9.86
CA LEU A 140 5.86 1.13 -9.69
C LEU A 140 6.26 1.03 -8.23
N TRP A 141 5.56 1.74 -7.34
CA TRP A 141 5.83 1.67 -5.90
C TRP A 141 5.64 0.27 -5.32
N TYR A 142 4.51 -0.39 -5.61
CA TYR A 142 4.27 -1.75 -5.12
C TYR A 142 5.20 -2.79 -5.74
N SER A 143 5.60 -2.61 -7.00
CA SER A 143 6.61 -3.45 -7.65
C SER A 143 7.99 -3.27 -6.98
N TYR A 144 8.35 -2.06 -6.59
CA TYR A 144 9.56 -1.79 -5.82
C TYR A 144 9.53 -2.50 -4.45
N LEU A 145 8.42 -2.38 -3.69
CA LEU A 145 8.26 -3.06 -2.40
C LEU A 145 8.32 -4.59 -2.53
N TRP A 146 7.74 -5.13 -3.60
CA TRP A 146 7.84 -6.55 -3.91
C TRP A 146 9.27 -6.97 -4.22
N SER A 147 9.99 -6.19 -5.02
CA SER A 147 11.40 -6.46 -5.37
C SER A 147 12.31 -6.43 -4.14
N LEU A 148 12.06 -5.50 -3.21
CA LEU A 148 12.74 -5.46 -1.91
C LEU A 148 12.49 -6.74 -1.10
N SER A 149 11.21 -7.13 -0.97
CA SER A 149 10.82 -8.32 -0.22
C SER A 149 11.42 -9.59 -0.81
N TYR A 150 11.45 -9.69 -2.14
CA TYR A 150 12.08 -10.77 -2.87
C TYR A 150 13.59 -10.84 -2.60
N ALA A 151 14.29 -9.72 -2.75
CA ALA A 151 15.73 -9.67 -2.52
C ALA A 151 16.09 -10.05 -1.08
N VAL A 152 15.38 -9.50 -0.09
CA VAL A 152 15.61 -9.83 1.32
C VAL A 152 15.34 -11.31 1.60
N ALA A 153 14.29 -11.89 1.03
CA ALA A 153 13.96 -13.31 1.24
C ALA A 153 14.99 -14.27 0.63
N ILE A 154 15.68 -13.86 -0.45
CA ILE A 154 16.70 -14.70 -1.10
C ILE A 154 18.07 -14.56 -0.44
N ILE A 155 18.41 -13.36 0.03
CA ILE A 155 19.74 -13.09 0.60
C ILE A 155 19.86 -13.64 2.04
N ASN A 156 18.73 -13.77 2.77
CA ASN A 156 18.67 -14.21 4.17
C ASN A 156 17.96 -15.54 4.33
#